data_cdb0854d3ba119999f60ff006be10162
#
_entry.id   cdb0854d3ba119999f60ff006be10162
#
_cell.length_a   1.000
_cell.length_b   1.000
_cell.length_c   1.000
_cell.angle_alpha   90.00
_cell.angle_beta   90.00
_cell.angle_gamma   90.00
#
_symmetry.space_group_name_H-M   'P 1'
#
loop_
_entity.id
_entity.type
_entity.pdbx_description
1 polymer ?
#
loop_
_entity_poly.entity_id
_entity_poly.type
_entity_poly.pdbx_seq_one_letter_code
_entity_poly.pdbx_strand_id
1 'polypeptide(L)'
;MSQTEPLTLAAFQQHIRDRYYQTDKARGTPGTFMWFIEEVGELATALHKTAGEGGDTSGNTQVDEEFADVLAWLCTLANINHVDLAEAVRKKYLDGTGPPGHK
;
A
#
# COMPACT_ATOMS: atom_id res chain seq x y z
N MET A 1 4.25 -2.23 -17.35
CA MET A 1 3.84 -0.86 -16.97
C MET A 1 4.99 0.08 -17.29
N SER A 2 4.69 1.14 -17.99
CA SER A 2 5.70 2.13 -18.41
C SER A 2 5.90 3.16 -17.31
N GLN A 3 7.15 3.63 -17.14
CA GLN A 3 7.45 4.70 -16.19
C GLN A 3 6.91 6.07 -16.64
N THR A 4 6.59 6.20 -17.94
CA THR A 4 6.07 7.47 -18.48
C THR A 4 4.55 7.54 -18.45
N GLU A 5 3.86 6.44 -18.17
CA GLU A 5 2.41 6.43 -18.06
C GLU A 5 1.97 6.87 -16.68
N PRO A 6 0.82 7.55 -16.55
CA PRO A 6 0.27 7.84 -15.24
C PRO A 6 0.04 6.56 -14.45
N LEU A 7 0.53 6.53 -13.23
CA LEU A 7 0.34 5.39 -12.36
C LEU A 7 -1.04 5.43 -11.73
N THR A 8 -1.78 4.31 -11.81
CA THR A 8 -3.06 4.18 -11.14
C THR A 8 -2.97 3.10 -10.07
N LEU A 9 -3.85 3.17 -9.08
CA LEU A 9 -3.92 2.15 -8.04
C LEU A 9 -4.21 0.78 -8.64
N ALA A 10 -5.15 0.71 -9.60
CA ALA A 10 -5.49 -0.54 -10.27
C ALA A 10 -4.29 -1.13 -11.02
N ALA A 11 -3.54 -0.31 -11.72
CA ALA A 11 -2.37 -0.77 -12.47
C ALA A 11 -1.29 -1.29 -11.53
N PHE A 12 -1.06 -0.62 -10.42
CA PHE A 12 -0.06 -1.07 -9.47
C PHE A 12 -0.49 -2.38 -8.79
N GLN A 13 -1.73 -2.50 -8.38
CA GLN A 13 -2.25 -3.74 -7.81
C GLN A 13 -2.08 -4.90 -8.79
N GLN A 14 -2.39 -4.68 -10.08
CA GLN A 14 -2.22 -5.70 -11.11
C GLN A 14 -0.75 -6.05 -11.31
N HIS A 15 0.14 -5.07 -11.27
CA HIS A 15 1.58 -5.31 -11.37
C HIS A 15 2.07 -6.23 -10.25
N ILE A 16 1.65 -5.99 -9.03
CA ILE A 16 2.01 -6.84 -7.88
C ILE A 16 1.44 -8.25 -8.08
N ARG A 17 0.18 -8.36 -8.54
CA ARG A 17 -0.43 -9.66 -8.81
C ARG A 17 0.34 -10.44 -9.87
N ASP A 18 0.69 -9.79 -10.97
CA ASP A 18 1.38 -10.46 -12.08
C ASP A 18 2.73 -11.03 -11.66
N ARG A 19 3.42 -10.38 -10.74
CA ARG A 19 4.77 -10.80 -10.35
C ARG A 19 4.79 -11.74 -9.15
N TYR A 20 3.86 -11.63 -8.23
CA TYR A 20 4.00 -12.28 -6.93
C TYR A 20 2.82 -13.15 -6.50
N TYR A 21 1.76 -13.24 -7.28
CA TYR A 21 0.52 -13.89 -6.81
C TYR A 21 0.73 -15.32 -6.31
N GLN A 22 1.50 -16.12 -7.02
CA GLN A 22 1.69 -17.52 -6.62
C GLN A 22 2.37 -17.64 -5.27
N THR A 23 3.43 -16.87 -5.06
CA THR A 23 4.14 -16.85 -3.79
C THR A 23 3.26 -16.27 -2.68
N ASP A 24 2.54 -15.18 -2.98
CA ASP A 24 1.69 -14.51 -2.01
C ASP A 24 0.54 -15.41 -1.57
N LYS A 25 -0.11 -16.08 -2.53
CA LYS A 25 -1.20 -17.01 -2.26
C LYS A 25 -0.72 -18.18 -1.40
N ALA A 26 0.44 -18.72 -1.70
CA ALA A 26 1.01 -19.84 -0.95
C ALA A 26 1.31 -19.44 0.49
N ARG A 27 1.78 -18.22 0.72
CA ARG A 27 2.04 -17.71 2.08
C ARG A 27 0.74 -17.53 2.85
N GLY A 28 -0.33 -17.07 2.20
CA GLY A 28 -1.64 -16.87 2.79
C GLY A 28 -1.77 -15.59 3.58
N THR A 29 -2.99 -15.31 4.00
CA THR A 29 -3.33 -14.04 4.66
C THR A 29 -2.64 -13.85 6.01
N PRO A 30 -2.59 -14.82 6.93
CA PRO A 30 -1.95 -14.57 8.23
C PRO A 30 -0.48 -14.20 8.11
N GLY A 31 0.30 -14.95 7.34
CA GLY A 31 1.71 -14.67 7.16
C GLY A 31 1.96 -13.36 6.43
N THR A 32 1.13 -13.07 5.44
CA THR A 32 1.22 -11.81 4.68
C THR A 32 0.88 -10.62 5.56
N PHE A 33 -0.14 -10.75 6.41
CA PHE A 33 -0.52 -9.67 7.31
C PHE A 33 0.60 -9.34 8.30
N MET A 34 1.33 -10.36 8.79
CA MET A 34 2.48 -10.15 9.66
C MET A 34 3.57 -9.34 8.96
N TRP A 35 3.85 -9.65 7.69
CA TRP A 35 4.81 -8.87 6.90
C TRP A 35 4.33 -7.43 6.69
N PHE A 36 3.04 -7.27 6.40
CA PHE A 36 2.44 -5.94 6.23
C PHE A 36 2.63 -5.10 7.50
N ILE A 37 2.36 -5.67 8.67
CA ILE A 37 2.51 -4.94 9.94
C ILE A 37 3.99 -4.62 10.21
N GLU A 38 4.90 -5.51 9.83
CA GLU A 38 6.33 -5.22 9.97
C GLU A 38 6.73 -4.01 9.12
N GLU A 39 6.23 -3.92 7.89
CA GLU A 39 6.51 -2.78 7.03
C GLU A 39 5.89 -1.49 7.57
N VAL A 40 4.69 -1.57 8.15
CA VAL A 40 4.08 -0.42 8.84
C VAL A 40 4.98 0.04 9.98
N GLY A 41 5.56 -0.90 10.73
CA GLY A 41 6.50 -0.58 11.80
C GLY A 41 7.76 0.13 11.28
N GLU A 42 8.29 -0.32 10.16
CA GLU A 42 9.44 0.33 9.54
C GLU A 42 9.11 1.75 9.07
N LEU A 43 7.92 1.95 8.52
CA LEU A 43 7.44 3.27 8.18
C LEU A 43 7.35 4.16 9.42
N ALA A 44 6.81 3.62 10.50
CA ALA A 44 6.70 4.36 11.76
C ALA A 44 8.08 4.79 12.26
N THR A 45 9.06 3.90 12.19
CA THR A 45 10.43 4.20 12.60
C THR A 45 11.04 5.31 11.74
N ALA A 46 10.87 5.22 10.42
CA ALA A 46 11.39 6.23 9.50
C ALA A 46 10.76 7.60 9.75
N LEU A 47 9.45 7.63 9.98
CA LEU A 47 8.74 8.87 10.27
C LEU A 47 9.15 9.47 11.62
N HIS A 48 9.33 8.63 12.62
CA HIS A 48 9.75 9.07 13.94
C HIS A 48 11.15 9.70 13.89
N LYS A 49 12.05 9.07 13.17
CA LYS A 49 13.40 9.59 12.99
C LYS A 49 13.37 10.96 12.31
N THR A 50 12.57 11.09 11.27
CA THR A 50 12.43 12.36 10.53
C THR A 50 11.82 13.44 11.40
N ALA A 51 10.83 13.10 12.24
CA ALA A 51 10.22 14.06 13.16
C ALA A 51 11.26 14.62 14.13
N GLY A 52 12.19 13.77 14.61
CA GLY A 52 13.29 14.19 15.46
C GLY A 52 14.28 15.10 14.75
N GLU A 53 14.26 15.12 13.43
CA GLU A 53 15.14 15.96 12.59
C GLU A 53 14.42 17.19 12.04
N GLY A 54 13.27 17.58 12.61
CA GLY A 54 12.53 18.75 12.20
C GLY A 54 11.22 18.48 11.50
N GLY A 55 10.88 17.22 11.25
CA GLY A 55 9.59 16.83 10.69
C GLY A 55 9.45 16.96 9.16
N ASP A 56 10.48 17.46 8.48
CA ASP A 56 10.44 17.61 7.03
C ASP A 56 10.91 16.33 6.35
N THR A 57 9.99 15.66 5.64
CA THR A 57 10.28 14.42 4.93
C THR A 57 10.59 14.64 3.45
N SER A 58 10.57 15.88 2.97
CA SER A 58 10.86 16.19 1.56
C SER A 58 12.22 15.63 1.16
N GLY A 59 12.25 14.85 0.09
CA GLY A 59 13.49 14.27 -0.42
C GLY A 59 14.05 13.13 0.42
N ASN A 60 13.35 12.68 1.45
CA ASN A 60 13.80 11.54 2.26
C ASN A 60 13.47 10.23 1.55
N THR A 61 14.45 9.65 0.87
CA THR A 61 14.28 8.43 0.08
C THR A 61 13.81 7.25 0.94
N GLN A 62 14.30 7.15 2.18
CA GLN A 62 13.90 6.05 3.06
C GLN A 62 12.42 6.12 3.40
N VAL A 63 11.89 7.30 3.70
CA VAL A 63 10.47 7.46 3.98
C VAL A 63 9.64 7.10 2.75
N ASP A 64 10.04 7.57 1.57
CA ASP A 64 9.36 7.26 0.32
C ASP A 64 9.31 5.74 0.08
N GLU A 65 10.43 5.06 0.29
CA GLU A 65 10.50 3.62 0.09
C GLU A 65 9.60 2.86 1.06
N GLU A 66 9.53 3.29 2.32
CA GLU A 66 8.67 2.62 3.29
C GLU A 66 7.19 2.80 2.97
N PHE A 67 6.78 3.98 2.48
CA PHE A 67 5.42 4.17 1.98
C PHE A 67 5.11 3.22 0.82
N ALA A 68 6.06 3.11 -0.12
CA ALA A 68 5.88 2.23 -1.28
C ALA A 68 5.76 0.77 -0.84
N ASP A 69 6.57 0.34 0.12
CA ASP A 69 6.53 -1.02 0.63
C ASP A 69 5.20 -1.33 1.32
N VAL A 70 4.71 -0.42 2.14
CA VAL A 70 3.41 -0.58 2.80
C VAL A 70 2.29 -0.73 1.77
N LEU A 71 2.31 0.11 0.74
CA LEU A 71 1.30 0.02 -0.32
C LEU A 71 1.42 -1.30 -1.09
N ALA A 72 2.64 -1.76 -1.39
CA ALA A 72 2.85 -3.02 -2.09
C ALA A 72 2.30 -4.21 -1.29
N TRP A 73 2.56 -4.26 0.01
CA TRP A 73 2.04 -5.34 0.85
C TRP A 73 0.53 -5.27 1.01
N LEU A 74 -0.05 -4.05 1.02
CA LEU A 74 -1.50 -3.89 1.01
C LEU A 74 -2.10 -4.45 -0.28
N CYS A 75 -1.47 -4.20 -1.42
CA CYS A 75 -1.89 -4.77 -2.70
C CYS A 75 -1.83 -6.30 -2.67
N THR A 76 -0.78 -6.86 -2.07
CA THR A 76 -0.65 -8.30 -1.91
C THR A 76 -1.82 -8.88 -1.11
N LEU A 77 -2.15 -8.26 0.03
CA LEU A 77 -3.31 -8.68 0.84
C LEU A 77 -4.60 -8.63 0.04
N ALA A 78 -4.80 -7.53 -0.69
CA ALA A 78 -6.00 -7.38 -1.51
C ALA A 78 -6.08 -8.45 -2.58
N ASN A 79 -4.96 -8.74 -3.25
CA ASN A 79 -4.93 -9.74 -4.32
C ASN A 79 -5.31 -11.14 -3.82
N ILE A 80 -4.76 -11.56 -2.69
CA ILE A 80 -5.04 -12.91 -2.19
C ILE A 80 -6.42 -13.02 -1.53
N ASN A 81 -7.05 -11.91 -1.21
CA ASN A 81 -8.41 -11.86 -0.68
C ASN A 81 -9.45 -11.43 -1.72
N HIS A 82 -9.02 -11.30 -2.98
CA HIS A 82 -9.88 -10.96 -4.11
C HIS A 82 -10.59 -9.62 -3.96
N VAL A 83 -9.87 -8.62 -3.43
CA VAL A 83 -10.38 -7.26 -3.28
C VAL A 83 -9.76 -6.39 -4.36
N ASP A 84 -10.62 -5.68 -5.11
CA ASP A 84 -10.20 -4.65 -6.05
C ASP A 84 -10.10 -3.33 -5.28
N LEU A 85 -8.87 -2.89 -5.01
CA LEU A 85 -8.64 -1.71 -4.18
C LEU A 85 -9.23 -0.44 -4.78
N ALA A 86 -9.05 -0.23 -6.07
CA ALA A 86 -9.56 0.98 -6.72
C ALA A 86 -11.08 1.04 -6.60
N GLU A 87 -11.75 -0.09 -6.82
CA GLU A 87 -13.21 -0.15 -6.71
C GLU A 87 -13.67 0.03 -5.27
N ALA A 88 -12.97 -0.55 -4.31
CA ALA A 88 -13.29 -0.39 -2.90
C ALA A 88 -13.19 1.07 -2.47
N VAL A 89 -12.13 1.75 -2.92
CA VAL A 89 -11.94 3.19 -2.65
C VAL A 89 -13.05 4.01 -3.28
N ARG A 90 -13.36 3.72 -4.55
CA ARG A 90 -14.40 4.45 -5.28
C ARG A 90 -15.74 4.37 -4.56
N LYS A 91 -16.14 3.17 -4.20
CA LYS A 91 -17.43 2.95 -3.53
C LYS A 91 -17.51 3.62 -2.17
N LYS A 92 -16.43 3.56 -1.41
CA LYS A 92 -16.46 4.08 -0.05
C LYS A 92 -16.30 5.59 0.03
N TYR A 93 -15.48 6.18 -0.84
CA TYR A 93 -15.09 7.58 -0.68
C TYR A 93 -15.46 8.49 -1.84
N LEU A 94 -15.62 7.96 -3.07
CA LEU A 94 -15.70 8.81 -4.25
C LEU A 94 -17.05 8.86 -4.93
N ASP A 95 -17.96 7.94 -4.68
CA ASP A 95 -19.28 7.93 -5.32
C ASP A 95 -20.39 8.52 -4.45
N GLY A 96 -20.03 9.14 -3.35
CA GLY A 96 -20.98 9.84 -2.47
C GLY A 96 -21.73 8.96 -1.50
N THR A 97 -21.45 7.65 -1.45
CA THR A 97 -22.18 6.74 -0.57
C THR A 97 -21.58 6.62 0.83
N GLY A 98 -20.36 7.08 1.02
CA GLY A 98 -19.69 7.03 2.32
C GLY A 98 -20.28 8.05 3.29
N PRO A 99 -20.31 7.76 4.60
CA PRO A 99 -20.77 8.72 5.59
C PRO A 99 -19.89 9.98 5.59
N PRO A 100 -20.50 11.18 5.76
CA PRO A 100 -19.71 12.39 5.87
C PRO A 100 -18.71 12.31 7.02
N GLY A 101 -17.49 12.75 6.76
CA GLY A 101 -16.43 12.72 7.77
C GLY A 101 -15.88 11.34 8.09
N HIS A 102 -16.32 10.33 7.38
CA HIS A 102 -15.82 8.96 7.56
C HIS A 102 -14.38 8.83 7.10
N LYS A 103 -13.63 8.09 7.88
CA LYS A 103 -12.27 7.85 7.49
C LYS A 103 -11.73 6.55 8.05
#